data_a51a443e85e6409a569aed49452896b9
#
_entry.id   a51a443e85e6409a569aed49452896b9
#
_cell.length_a   1.000
_cell.length_b   1.000
_cell.length_c   1.000
_cell.angle_alpha   90.00
_cell.angle_beta   90.00
_cell.angle_gamma   90.00
#
_symmetry.space_group_name_H-M   'P 1'
#
loop_
_entity.id
_entity.type
_entity.pdbx_description
1 polymer ?
#
loop_
_entity_poly.entity_id
_entity_poly.type
_entity_poly.pdbx_seq_one_letter_code
_entity_poly.pdbx_strand_id
1 'polypeptide(L)'
;MSIVIVGHVDHGKSTIIGRLLADSHSLPDGKLEQVKELCARTAKPFEYAFLLDALRDERAQGITIDSARVFFRTARREYIVIDAPGHIEFLKNMITGASRAEAALLVIDAQEGVQENSRRHGYMLAMLGIKQCVVLVNKMDLVGFDQAEYEKLVTSLTEFLAQVNITPACFIPVSGRDGDNLADASSRMPWYHGPTVLQALDTFEPEAPPVGLPFRLRVQDVYKFTAQGDDRRIVAGTIDAGHVAVGDRLVFLPSGKRSSVKSIEAFNRPTQSEASAGWATGVTLTEQIYVSRGELAVRESDPLPQVTTRLRVSLFWLGQRPLEMRKEYALKMGAARVPMRVESVDRVIDASTLAARPNANRVERHDVADCVLKIGKAVAFDLASELPVTSRFVIVDEYDIRGGGIVREALPDQQGWVREKVLVRNSKWERGSIPLERRAERYNQRATLLLITGDKETERKALAKELEGRLFAQGKVVYFLGIGSVLYGVDADIGRQHENRLEHMRRLAEVANIMLDAGMILIVTAAELTTDDLEVIRAAVEPERIETIWVGDRMTTDLECNLYVSDGEGRTEALERIETRLKDLGVVYRPW
;
A
#
# COMPACT_ATOMS: atom_id res chain seq x y z
N MET A 1 4.97 22.81 -5.63
CA MET A 1 5.92 21.95 -4.89
C MET A 1 5.42 21.72 -3.48
N SER A 2 5.44 20.48 -2.99
CA SER A 2 5.00 20.14 -1.64
C SER A 2 6.22 19.99 -0.72
N ILE A 3 6.22 20.71 0.41
CA ILE A 3 7.27 20.64 1.42
C ILE A 3 6.67 20.31 2.78
N VAL A 4 7.37 19.50 3.57
CA VAL A 4 6.97 19.20 4.95
C VAL A 4 7.87 19.95 5.92
N ILE A 5 7.29 20.54 6.96
CA ILE A 5 8.05 21.10 8.07
C ILE A 5 7.94 20.16 9.28
N VAL A 6 9.10 19.74 9.81
CA VAL A 6 9.22 18.79 10.91
C VAL A 6 10.16 19.32 11.99
N GLY A 7 10.09 18.78 13.19
CA GLY A 7 10.91 19.19 14.33
C GLY A 7 10.20 18.92 15.64
N HIS A 8 10.90 19.02 16.77
CA HIS A 8 10.34 18.79 18.09
C HIS A 8 9.18 19.77 18.39
N VAL A 9 8.37 19.46 19.42
CA VAL A 9 7.37 20.39 19.96
C VAL A 9 8.09 21.66 20.41
N ASP A 10 7.44 22.80 20.25
CA ASP A 10 7.94 24.13 20.64
C ASP A 10 9.22 24.63 19.94
N HIS A 11 9.79 23.89 18.98
CA HIS A 11 10.90 24.39 18.16
C HIS A 11 10.52 25.53 17.19
N GLY A 12 9.23 25.94 17.16
CA GLY A 12 8.76 27.13 16.44
C GLY A 12 8.36 26.88 14.99
N LYS A 13 7.99 25.65 14.62
CA LYS A 13 7.51 25.32 13.26
C LYS A 13 6.37 26.22 12.81
N SER A 14 5.30 26.28 13.59
CA SER A 14 4.11 27.11 13.27
C SER A 14 4.44 28.61 13.23
N THR A 15 5.38 29.08 14.05
CA THR A 15 5.88 30.46 14.02
C THR A 15 6.58 30.75 12.70
N ILE A 16 7.45 29.86 12.25
CA ILE A 16 8.16 29.98 10.97
C ILE A 16 7.18 29.99 9.80
N ILE A 17 6.20 29.07 9.79
CA ILE A 17 5.18 29.05 8.72
C ILE A 17 4.38 30.35 8.72
N GLY A 18 3.86 30.76 9.88
CA GLY A 18 3.09 32.01 9.98
C GLY A 18 3.89 33.24 9.55
N ARG A 19 5.19 33.26 9.85
CA ARG A 19 6.09 34.33 9.42
C ARG A 19 6.35 34.28 7.92
N LEU A 20 6.62 33.13 7.34
CA LEU A 20 6.77 32.97 5.89
C LEU A 20 5.53 33.42 5.12
N LEU A 21 4.32 33.13 5.64
CA LEU A 21 3.07 33.62 5.07
C LEU A 21 2.95 35.15 5.08
N ALA A 22 3.35 35.76 6.20
CA ALA A 22 3.30 37.23 6.35
C ALA A 22 4.32 37.89 5.43
N ASP A 23 5.57 37.42 5.45
CA ASP A 23 6.68 38.04 4.71
C ASP A 23 6.59 37.78 3.18
N SER A 24 5.95 36.69 2.76
CA SER A 24 5.68 36.39 1.34
C SER A 24 4.40 37.02 0.80
N HIS A 25 3.70 37.85 1.60
CA HIS A 25 2.40 38.45 1.26
C HIS A 25 1.36 37.41 0.78
N SER A 26 1.39 36.21 1.35
CA SER A 26 0.49 35.10 0.98
C SER A 26 -0.74 35.02 1.89
N LEU A 27 -0.89 35.92 2.84
CA LEU A 27 -2.08 36.02 3.68
C LEU A 27 -3.20 36.78 2.94
N PRO A 28 -4.49 36.42 3.21
CA PRO A 28 -5.61 37.25 2.78
C PRO A 28 -5.50 38.67 3.31
N ASP A 29 -5.98 39.65 2.52
CA ASP A 29 -5.94 41.08 2.88
C ASP A 29 -6.55 41.36 4.26
N GLY A 30 -5.82 42.09 5.10
CA GLY A 30 -6.25 42.47 6.44
C GLY A 30 -6.21 41.37 7.50
N LYS A 31 -5.79 40.14 7.15
CA LYS A 31 -5.78 39.01 8.12
C LYS A 31 -4.75 39.20 9.21
N LEU A 32 -3.58 39.69 8.88
CA LEU A 32 -2.51 39.97 9.86
C LEU A 32 -2.98 40.98 10.91
N GLU A 33 -3.60 42.04 10.46
CA GLU A 33 -4.15 43.12 11.31
C GLU A 33 -5.27 42.60 12.21
N GLN A 34 -6.20 41.82 11.67
CA GLN A 34 -7.27 41.19 12.44
C GLN A 34 -6.74 40.33 13.58
N VAL A 35 -5.71 39.48 13.33
CA VAL A 35 -5.14 38.61 14.37
C VAL A 35 -4.40 39.46 15.41
N LYS A 36 -3.67 40.50 15.01
CA LYS A 36 -3.03 41.46 15.93
C LYS A 36 -4.05 42.15 16.83
N GLU A 37 -5.16 42.63 16.26
CA GLU A 37 -6.24 43.25 17.03
C GLU A 37 -6.91 42.27 18.00
N LEU A 38 -7.14 41.03 17.58
CA LEU A 38 -7.70 40.00 18.42
C LEU A 38 -6.79 39.71 19.63
N CYS A 39 -5.48 39.57 19.40
CA CYS A 39 -4.50 39.40 20.46
C CYS A 39 -4.50 40.61 21.43
N ALA A 40 -4.54 41.82 20.92
CA ALA A 40 -4.62 43.03 21.76
C ALA A 40 -5.90 43.10 22.61
N ARG A 41 -7.06 42.70 22.05
CA ARG A 41 -8.33 42.62 22.77
C ARG A 41 -8.36 41.56 23.86
N THR A 42 -7.63 40.45 23.65
CA THR A 42 -7.57 39.32 24.60
C THR A 42 -6.39 39.42 25.56
N ALA A 43 -5.65 40.53 25.56
CA ALA A 43 -4.44 40.77 26.35
C ALA A 43 -3.38 39.66 26.20
N LYS A 44 -3.29 39.04 25.02
CA LYS A 44 -2.27 38.06 24.66
C LYS A 44 -1.21 38.73 23.78
N PRO A 45 0.09 38.40 23.98
CA PRO A 45 1.12 38.85 23.04
C PRO A 45 0.85 38.23 21.67
N PHE A 46 1.10 39.00 20.60
CA PHE A 46 0.95 38.48 19.24
C PHE A 46 2.06 37.49 18.92
N GLU A 47 1.67 36.35 18.37
CA GLU A 47 2.56 35.33 17.82
C GLU A 47 2.15 34.95 16.41
N TYR A 48 3.13 34.76 15.52
CA TYR A 48 2.88 34.36 14.14
C TYR A 48 2.21 32.99 14.02
N ALA A 49 2.37 32.12 15.02
CA ALA A 49 1.68 30.85 15.09
C ALA A 49 0.15 30.98 15.06
N PHE A 50 -0.39 32.06 15.65
CA PHE A 50 -1.84 32.31 15.68
C PHE A 50 -2.45 32.57 14.30
N LEU A 51 -1.64 32.94 13.31
CA LEU A 51 -2.10 33.06 11.93
C LEU A 51 -2.56 31.71 11.36
N LEU A 52 -1.89 30.61 11.74
CA LEU A 52 -2.27 29.25 11.35
C LEU A 52 -3.53 28.78 12.06
N ASP A 53 -3.66 29.09 13.35
CA ASP A 53 -4.84 28.73 14.13
C ASP A 53 -6.09 29.43 13.59
N ALA A 54 -5.99 30.72 13.29
CA ALA A 54 -7.07 31.49 12.66
C ALA A 54 -7.44 30.97 11.25
N LEU A 55 -6.48 30.47 10.49
CA LEU A 55 -6.75 29.80 9.20
C LEU A 55 -7.37 28.41 9.36
N ARG A 56 -7.06 27.72 10.47
CA ARG A 56 -7.70 26.45 10.82
C ARG A 56 -9.16 26.63 11.23
N ASP A 57 -9.47 27.60 12.06
CA ASP A 57 -10.83 27.90 12.51
C ASP A 57 -11.77 28.29 11.35
N GLU A 58 -11.28 29.05 10.38
CA GLU A 58 -12.03 29.38 9.18
C GLU A 58 -12.30 28.16 8.27
N ARG A 59 -11.42 27.14 8.30
CA ARG A 59 -11.57 25.88 7.57
C ARG A 59 -12.36 24.82 8.34
N ALA A 60 -12.41 24.88 9.67
CA ALA A 60 -13.14 23.94 10.51
C ALA A 60 -14.67 23.96 10.28
N GLN A 61 -15.18 24.93 9.55
CA GLN A 61 -16.59 24.94 9.13
C GLN A 61 -16.89 24.00 7.94
N GLY A 62 -15.94 23.22 7.44
CA GLY A 62 -16.21 22.34 6.33
C GLY A 62 -15.30 21.17 6.00
N ILE A 63 -14.07 20.98 6.52
CA ILE A 63 -13.18 19.89 6.07
C ILE A 63 -12.22 19.39 7.16
N THR A 64 -12.30 18.08 7.44
CA THR A 64 -11.31 17.08 7.90
C THR A 64 -10.05 17.56 8.64
N ILE A 65 -9.92 17.09 9.85
CA ILE A 65 -8.75 17.13 10.75
C ILE A 65 -7.61 16.28 10.16
N ASP A 66 -6.93 16.78 9.15
CA ASP A 66 -5.69 16.19 8.64
C ASP A 66 -4.65 17.29 8.43
N SER A 67 -3.36 16.98 8.61
CA SER A 67 -2.19 17.85 8.51
C SER A 67 -2.46 19.17 7.74
N ALA A 68 -2.40 20.30 8.42
CA ALA A 68 -2.75 21.59 7.83
C ALA A 68 -1.87 21.84 6.61
N ARG A 69 -2.50 22.01 5.45
CA ARG A 69 -1.85 22.42 4.23
C ARG A 69 -1.95 23.94 4.13
N VAL A 70 -0.82 24.58 4.05
CA VAL A 70 -0.69 26.02 3.94
C VAL A 70 -0.10 26.34 2.58
N PHE A 71 -0.70 27.26 1.87
CA PHE A 71 -0.26 27.66 0.55
C PHE A 71 0.46 29.01 0.65
N PHE A 72 1.66 29.09 0.12
CA PHE A 72 2.35 30.35 -0.05
C PHE A 72 3.09 30.38 -1.38
N ARG A 73 3.50 31.57 -1.78
CA ARG A 73 4.10 31.83 -3.08
C ARG A 73 5.38 32.65 -2.92
N THR A 74 6.43 32.22 -3.61
CA THR A 74 7.61 33.04 -3.85
C THR A 74 7.55 33.64 -5.24
N ALA A 75 8.56 34.43 -5.61
CA ALA A 75 8.69 34.93 -6.97
C ALA A 75 8.85 33.82 -8.02
N ARG A 76 9.35 32.65 -7.61
CA ARG A 76 9.64 31.53 -8.51
C ARG A 76 8.48 30.54 -8.65
N ARG A 77 7.80 30.20 -7.54
CA ARG A 77 6.78 29.14 -7.56
C ARG A 77 5.81 29.19 -6.39
N GLU A 78 4.76 28.37 -6.50
CA GLU A 78 3.83 28.11 -5.41
C GLU A 78 4.26 26.88 -4.60
N TYR A 79 4.10 26.98 -3.27
CA TYR A 79 4.43 25.93 -2.31
C TYR A 79 3.20 25.50 -1.53
N ILE A 80 3.14 24.21 -1.23
CA ILE A 80 2.22 23.63 -0.26
C ILE A 80 3.07 23.20 0.94
N VAL A 81 2.97 23.93 2.05
CA VAL A 81 3.60 23.54 3.30
C VAL A 81 2.68 22.60 4.04
N ILE A 82 3.21 21.45 4.40
CA ILE A 82 2.55 20.46 5.23
C ILE A 82 3.10 20.65 6.64
N ASP A 83 2.28 21.23 7.52
CA ASP A 83 2.63 21.39 8.94
C ASP A 83 2.50 20.04 9.63
N ALA A 84 3.65 19.46 9.97
CA ALA A 84 3.72 18.18 10.66
C ALA A 84 3.74 18.42 12.18
N PRO A 85 2.80 17.79 12.93
CA PRO A 85 2.80 17.90 14.38
C PRO A 85 4.11 17.37 14.97
N GLY A 86 4.69 18.14 15.91
CA GLY A 86 5.95 17.78 16.56
C GLY A 86 5.81 16.73 17.67
N HIS A 87 4.59 16.48 18.13
CA HIS A 87 4.33 15.55 19.22
C HIS A 87 4.31 14.10 18.74
N ILE A 88 4.93 13.21 19.49
CA ILE A 88 5.07 11.78 19.16
C ILE A 88 3.72 11.08 18.94
N GLU A 89 2.66 11.51 19.59
CA GLU A 89 1.31 10.95 19.41
C GLU A 89 0.73 11.19 18.03
N PHE A 90 1.15 12.26 17.34
CA PHE A 90 0.69 12.63 16.00
C PHE A 90 1.63 12.20 14.87
N LEU A 91 2.57 11.33 15.17
CA LEU A 91 3.55 10.82 14.21
C LEU A 91 2.88 10.17 12.98
N LYS A 92 1.70 9.60 13.13
CA LYS A 92 0.86 9.10 12.02
C LYS A 92 0.52 10.18 11.01
N ASN A 93 0.13 11.36 11.48
CA ASN A 93 -0.23 12.49 10.61
C ASN A 93 1.01 13.06 9.92
N MET A 94 2.15 13.04 10.62
CA MET A 94 3.45 13.44 10.06
C MET A 94 3.85 12.50 8.91
N ILE A 95 3.78 11.18 9.08
CA ILE A 95 4.12 10.21 8.03
C ILE A 95 3.19 10.39 6.83
N THR A 96 1.90 10.55 7.06
CA THR A 96 0.90 10.73 5.99
C THR A 96 1.16 12.04 5.22
N GLY A 97 1.49 13.11 5.92
CA GLY A 97 1.85 14.39 5.30
C GLY A 97 3.18 14.30 4.54
N ALA A 98 4.22 13.85 5.21
CA ALA A 98 5.57 13.75 4.65
C ALA A 98 5.68 12.79 3.46
N SER A 99 4.83 11.76 3.39
CA SER A 99 4.83 10.81 2.26
C SER A 99 4.52 11.46 0.89
N ARG A 100 3.99 12.68 0.89
CA ARG A 100 3.66 13.45 -0.32
C ARG A 100 4.58 14.64 -0.53
N ALA A 101 5.54 14.87 0.36
CA ALA A 101 6.46 15.97 0.29
C ALA A 101 7.64 15.64 -0.62
N GLU A 102 8.05 16.61 -1.44
CA GLU A 102 9.22 16.55 -2.32
C GLU A 102 10.48 17.03 -1.61
N ALA A 103 10.31 17.84 -0.55
CA ALA A 103 11.39 18.37 0.28
C ALA A 103 10.95 18.57 1.73
N ALA A 104 11.92 18.74 2.63
CA ALA A 104 11.68 18.94 4.05
C ALA A 104 12.43 20.13 4.63
N LEU A 105 11.79 20.81 5.60
CA LEU A 105 12.42 21.73 6.52
C LEU A 105 12.48 21.04 7.90
N LEU A 106 13.68 20.78 8.41
CA LEU A 106 13.88 20.25 9.76
C LEU A 106 14.22 21.41 10.71
N VAL A 107 13.34 21.68 11.66
CA VAL A 107 13.49 22.81 12.61
C VAL A 107 14.06 22.31 13.92
N ILE A 108 15.14 22.94 14.36
CA ILE A 108 15.86 22.67 15.61
C ILE A 108 15.91 23.97 16.42
N ASP A 109 15.64 23.88 17.71
CA ASP A 109 15.81 24.99 18.65
C ASP A 109 17.28 25.16 19.00
N ALA A 110 17.80 26.38 18.86
CA ALA A 110 19.22 26.68 19.16
C ALA A 110 19.58 26.47 20.64
N GLN A 111 18.64 26.70 21.55
CA GLN A 111 18.85 26.54 22.98
C GLN A 111 18.71 25.09 23.46
N GLU A 112 17.65 24.40 22.99
CA GLU A 112 17.36 23.02 23.40
C GLU A 112 18.23 21.99 22.67
N GLY A 113 18.73 22.33 21.49
CA GLY A 113 19.55 21.46 20.67
C GLY A 113 18.78 20.30 20.02
N VAL A 114 19.52 19.22 19.74
CA VAL A 114 19.00 18.06 19.03
C VAL A 114 18.21 17.15 19.97
N GLN A 115 16.91 17.30 19.97
CA GLN A 115 15.98 16.51 20.78
C GLN A 115 15.65 15.16 20.15
N GLU A 116 15.16 14.23 20.95
CA GLU A 116 14.77 12.86 20.54
C GLU A 116 13.81 12.85 19.36
N ASN A 117 12.76 13.68 19.39
CA ASN A 117 11.80 13.74 18.27
C ASN A 117 12.42 14.33 17.00
N SER A 118 13.39 15.24 17.11
CA SER A 118 14.11 15.77 15.95
C SER A 118 14.88 14.66 15.23
N ARG A 119 15.52 13.79 16.00
CA ARG A 119 16.20 12.59 15.46
C ARG A 119 15.23 11.62 14.83
N ARG A 120 14.10 11.32 15.48
CA ARG A 120 13.03 10.49 14.90
C ARG A 120 12.52 11.04 13.59
N HIS A 121 12.27 12.34 13.52
CA HIS A 121 11.83 13.00 12.30
C HIS A 121 12.87 12.88 11.17
N GLY A 122 14.15 13.10 11.47
CA GLY A 122 15.24 12.89 10.51
C GLY A 122 15.24 11.45 9.95
N TYR A 123 15.17 10.44 10.84
CA TYR A 123 15.09 9.04 10.42
C TYR A 123 13.87 8.76 9.51
N MET A 124 12.72 9.35 9.84
CA MET A 124 11.49 9.15 9.06
C MET A 124 11.55 9.82 7.69
N LEU A 125 12.16 11.00 7.59
CA LEU A 125 12.41 11.65 6.30
C LEU A 125 13.26 10.73 5.39
N ALA A 126 14.30 10.12 5.95
CA ALA A 126 15.14 9.16 5.23
C ALA A 126 14.34 7.92 4.78
N MET A 127 13.53 7.35 5.67
CA MET A 127 12.70 6.19 5.36
C MET A 127 11.66 6.49 4.28
N LEU A 128 11.10 7.70 4.27
CA LEU A 128 10.16 8.15 3.24
C LEU A 128 10.84 8.52 1.92
N GLY A 129 12.17 8.53 1.87
CA GLY A 129 12.95 8.81 0.66
C GLY A 129 13.02 10.29 0.30
N ILE A 130 12.78 11.21 1.26
CA ILE A 130 12.91 12.64 1.03
C ILE A 130 14.39 12.99 0.96
N LYS A 131 14.85 13.41 -0.22
CA LYS A 131 16.27 13.68 -0.51
C LYS A 131 16.65 15.15 -0.28
N GLN A 132 15.73 16.06 -0.50
CA GLN A 132 15.97 17.50 -0.36
C GLN A 132 15.57 17.94 1.05
N CYS A 133 16.54 18.33 1.86
CA CYS A 133 16.32 18.76 3.23
C CYS A 133 17.13 20.02 3.53
N VAL A 134 16.51 20.99 4.17
CA VAL A 134 17.16 22.17 4.78
C VAL A 134 16.92 22.12 6.27
N VAL A 135 17.95 22.40 7.06
CA VAL A 135 17.87 22.47 8.51
C VAL A 135 17.80 23.91 8.96
N LEU A 136 16.77 24.25 9.74
CA LEU A 136 16.59 25.57 10.33
C LEU A 136 16.97 25.53 11.80
N VAL A 137 18.04 26.22 12.18
CA VAL A 137 18.43 26.43 13.58
C VAL A 137 17.70 27.65 14.08
N ASN A 138 16.54 27.41 14.70
CA ASN A 138 15.61 28.48 15.11
C ASN A 138 15.89 28.95 16.54
N LYS A 139 15.30 30.10 16.87
CA LYS A 139 15.43 30.79 18.17
C LYS A 139 16.86 31.25 18.47
N MET A 140 17.60 31.66 17.44
CA MET A 140 18.93 32.23 17.61
C MET A 140 18.94 33.47 18.52
N ASP A 141 17.80 34.14 18.66
CA ASP A 141 17.60 35.26 19.60
C ASP A 141 17.79 34.82 21.08
N LEU A 142 17.46 33.57 21.44
CA LEU A 142 17.62 33.06 22.81
C LEU A 142 19.06 32.73 23.17
N VAL A 143 19.91 32.49 22.16
CA VAL A 143 21.35 32.23 22.35
C VAL A 143 22.22 33.42 21.94
N GLY A 144 21.61 34.64 21.83
CA GLY A 144 22.34 35.87 21.54
C GLY A 144 22.96 35.93 20.15
N PHE A 145 22.43 35.15 19.16
CA PHE A 145 22.94 35.05 17.78
C PHE A 145 24.39 34.55 17.69
N ASP A 146 24.81 33.72 18.68
CA ASP A 146 26.19 33.23 18.81
C ASP A 146 26.52 32.23 17.70
N GLN A 147 27.60 32.49 16.99
CA GLN A 147 28.14 31.62 15.93
C GLN A 147 28.63 30.29 16.48
N ALA A 148 29.28 30.26 17.66
CA ALA A 148 29.85 29.03 18.21
C ALA A 148 28.75 28.01 18.61
N GLU A 149 27.64 28.47 19.18
CA GLU A 149 26.50 27.60 19.48
C GLU A 149 25.85 27.06 18.20
N TYR A 150 25.75 27.87 17.16
CA TYR A 150 25.25 27.42 15.85
C TYR A 150 26.16 26.33 15.25
N GLU A 151 27.49 26.56 15.19
CA GLU A 151 28.46 25.61 14.60
C GLU A 151 28.48 24.27 15.35
N LYS A 152 28.36 24.29 16.67
CA LYS A 152 28.24 23.09 17.49
C LYS A 152 27.02 22.25 17.14
N LEU A 153 25.87 22.88 16.94
CA LEU A 153 24.63 22.21 16.52
C LEU A 153 24.74 21.66 15.11
N VAL A 154 25.31 22.42 14.18
CA VAL A 154 25.54 21.98 12.80
C VAL A 154 26.40 20.71 12.78
N THR A 155 27.48 20.68 13.56
CA THR A 155 28.35 19.50 13.64
C THR A 155 27.61 18.28 14.17
N SER A 156 26.92 18.40 15.30
CA SER A 156 26.15 17.30 15.90
C SER A 156 25.04 16.76 14.99
N LEU A 157 24.34 17.65 14.31
CA LEU A 157 23.28 17.25 13.39
C LEU A 157 23.80 16.62 12.10
N THR A 158 24.90 17.12 11.56
CA THR A 158 25.54 16.55 10.38
C THR A 158 25.95 15.11 10.62
N GLU A 159 26.56 14.82 11.76
CA GLU A 159 26.96 13.46 12.17
C GLU A 159 25.74 12.53 12.28
N PHE A 160 24.65 12.99 12.88
CA PHE A 160 23.43 12.21 13.01
C PHE A 160 22.75 11.96 11.65
N LEU A 161 22.57 13.01 10.85
CA LEU A 161 21.87 12.91 9.56
C LEU A 161 22.65 12.06 8.55
N ALA A 162 23.99 12.08 8.61
CA ALA A 162 24.83 11.20 7.82
C ALA A 162 24.60 9.71 8.13
N GLN A 163 24.38 9.35 9.41
CA GLN A 163 24.05 7.97 9.80
C GLN A 163 22.73 7.45 9.21
N VAL A 164 21.82 8.36 8.92
CA VAL A 164 20.52 8.03 8.30
C VAL A 164 20.47 8.33 6.79
N ASN A 165 21.63 8.59 6.18
CA ASN A 165 21.79 8.91 4.75
C ASN A 165 21.01 10.15 4.29
N ILE A 166 20.92 11.18 5.13
CA ILE A 166 20.42 12.50 4.76
C ILE A 166 21.60 13.47 4.71
N THR A 167 21.75 14.15 3.58
CA THR A 167 22.68 15.27 3.45
C THR A 167 21.86 16.55 3.28
N PRO A 168 21.78 17.42 4.30
CA PRO A 168 21.08 18.70 4.15
C PRO A 168 21.72 19.58 3.07
N ALA A 169 20.89 20.27 2.30
CA ALA A 169 21.37 21.24 1.31
C ALA A 169 22.09 22.40 1.99
N CYS A 170 21.57 22.86 3.12
CA CYS A 170 22.21 23.86 3.97
C CYS A 170 21.60 23.84 5.38
N PHE A 171 22.31 24.52 6.30
CA PHE A 171 21.84 24.89 7.63
C PHE A 171 21.65 26.40 7.67
N ILE A 172 20.50 26.87 8.17
CA ILE A 172 20.17 28.30 8.22
C ILE A 172 19.87 28.68 9.66
N PRO A 173 20.67 29.59 10.27
CA PRO A 173 20.34 30.15 11.57
C PRO A 173 19.23 31.17 11.42
N VAL A 174 18.12 30.99 12.16
CA VAL A 174 16.92 31.84 12.03
C VAL A 174 16.39 32.28 13.40
N SER A 175 15.67 33.41 13.42
CA SER A 175 14.73 33.75 14.48
C SER A 175 13.34 33.85 13.86
N GLY A 176 12.50 32.81 14.07
CA GLY A 176 11.13 32.78 13.56
C GLY A 176 10.27 33.91 14.14
N ARG A 177 10.58 34.36 15.37
CA ARG A 177 9.92 35.49 16.01
C ARG A 177 10.26 36.81 15.36
N ASP A 178 11.56 37.08 15.17
CA ASP A 178 12.05 38.37 14.72
C ASP A 178 12.16 38.47 13.18
N GLY A 179 12.19 37.32 12.48
CA GLY A 179 12.24 37.23 11.02
C GLY A 179 13.63 37.12 10.43
N ASP A 180 14.67 36.93 11.28
CA ASP A 180 16.06 36.87 10.81
C ASP A 180 16.28 35.65 9.90
N ASN A 181 16.87 35.90 8.74
CA ASN A 181 17.19 34.92 7.69
C ASN A 181 15.98 34.11 7.17
N LEU A 182 14.75 34.56 7.37
CA LEU A 182 13.58 33.94 6.76
C LEU A 182 13.36 34.45 5.34
N ALA A 183 12.93 35.73 5.19
CA ALA A 183 12.79 36.39 3.88
C ALA A 183 14.06 37.18 3.55
N ASP A 184 14.52 37.98 4.49
CA ASP A 184 15.66 38.87 4.36
C ASP A 184 16.86 38.39 5.21
N ALA A 185 18.07 38.75 4.77
CA ALA A 185 19.28 38.44 5.50
C ALA A 185 19.35 39.22 6.82
N SER A 186 19.78 38.56 7.89
CA SER A 186 19.87 39.16 9.22
C SER A 186 21.08 40.08 9.34
N SER A 187 20.87 41.29 9.86
CA SER A 187 21.96 42.16 10.28
C SER A 187 22.59 41.77 11.63
N ARG A 188 21.90 40.90 12.41
CA ARG A 188 22.36 40.43 13.74
C ARG A 188 23.29 39.22 13.65
N MET A 189 23.32 38.56 12.48
CA MET A 189 24.19 37.42 12.19
C MET A 189 25.14 37.72 11.01
N PRO A 190 26.04 38.72 11.12
CA PRO A 190 26.91 39.12 10.00
C PRO A 190 27.91 38.04 9.61
N TRP A 191 28.11 37.02 10.45
CA TRP A 191 28.96 35.88 10.22
C TRP A 191 28.30 34.82 9.31
N TYR A 192 26.96 34.89 9.11
CA TYR A 192 26.26 33.99 8.22
C TYR A 192 26.19 34.56 6.82
N HIS A 193 26.74 33.82 5.84
CA HIS A 193 26.80 34.23 4.44
C HIS A 193 25.98 33.31 3.53
N GLY A 194 25.17 32.39 4.10
CA GLY A 194 24.32 31.47 3.35
C GLY A 194 23.00 32.10 2.89
N PRO A 195 22.14 31.31 2.26
CA PRO A 195 20.85 31.77 1.77
C PRO A 195 19.86 32.03 2.92
N THR A 196 18.85 32.87 2.68
CA THR A 196 17.65 32.93 3.52
C THR A 196 16.77 31.70 3.28
N VAL A 197 15.75 31.47 4.15
CA VAL A 197 14.83 30.34 3.98
C VAL A 197 14.10 30.40 2.65
N LEU A 198 13.58 31.57 2.24
CA LEU A 198 12.92 31.73 0.94
C LEU A 198 13.87 31.44 -0.23
N GLN A 199 15.11 31.92 -0.14
CA GLN A 199 16.11 31.62 -1.17
C GLN A 199 16.45 30.14 -1.23
N ALA A 200 16.63 29.47 -0.08
CA ALA A 200 16.91 28.05 -0.01
C ALA A 200 15.75 27.22 -0.57
N LEU A 201 14.49 27.58 -0.27
CA LEU A 201 13.32 26.92 -0.83
C LEU A 201 13.29 27.03 -2.37
N ASP A 202 13.66 28.17 -2.91
CA ASP A 202 13.70 28.40 -4.36
C ASP A 202 14.85 27.63 -5.08
N THR A 203 15.82 27.08 -4.32
CA THR A 203 16.83 26.16 -4.87
C THR A 203 16.34 24.72 -5.01
N PHE A 204 15.27 24.35 -4.31
CA PHE A 204 14.73 23.00 -4.43
C PHE A 204 14.23 22.73 -5.86
N GLU A 205 14.48 21.53 -6.33
CA GLU A 205 14.00 21.08 -7.63
C GLU A 205 12.70 20.27 -7.46
N PRO A 206 11.59 20.66 -8.12
CA PRO A 206 10.39 19.84 -8.12
C PRO A 206 10.70 18.46 -8.68
N GLU A 207 10.21 17.42 -8.02
CA GLU A 207 10.33 16.08 -8.56
C GLU A 207 9.54 15.99 -9.87
N ALA A 208 10.25 15.81 -10.97
CA ALA A 208 9.60 15.65 -12.26
C ALA A 208 8.75 14.36 -12.25
N PRO A 209 7.53 14.38 -12.82
CA PRO A 209 6.76 13.17 -12.97
C PRO A 209 7.62 12.08 -13.63
N PRO A 210 7.63 10.85 -13.11
CA PRO A 210 8.53 9.79 -13.57
C PRO A 210 8.06 9.20 -14.91
N VAL A 211 7.92 10.02 -15.96
CA VAL A 211 7.41 9.64 -17.28
C VAL A 211 8.39 8.75 -18.02
N GLY A 212 9.70 8.93 -17.80
CA GLY A 212 10.77 8.13 -18.41
C GLY A 212 11.00 6.77 -17.76
N LEU A 213 10.31 6.45 -16.66
CA LEU A 213 10.39 5.16 -16.00
C LEU A 213 9.42 4.13 -16.62
N PRO A 214 9.56 2.83 -16.31
CA PRO A 214 8.61 1.80 -16.71
C PRO A 214 7.17 2.12 -16.32
N PHE A 215 6.21 1.80 -17.18
CA PHE A 215 4.81 2.08 -16.93
C PHE A 215 4.26 1.30 -15.74
N ARG A 216 3.62 2.01 -14.80
CA ARG A 216 2.97 1.46 -13.61
C ARG A 216 1.64 2.16 -13.37
N LEU A 217 0.53 1.42 -13.44
CA LEU A 217 -0.81 1.89 -13.08
C LEU A 217 -1.39 0.98 -12.00
N ARG A 218 -1.60 1.53 -10.82
CA ARG A 218 -2.28 0.81 -9.73
C ARG A 218 -3.78 0.79 -10.00
N VAL A 219 -4.33 -0.41 -10.21
CA VAL A 219 -5.77 -0.60 -10.42
C VAL A 219 -6.52 -0.27 -9.14
N GLN A 220 -7.21 0.85 -9.15
CA GLN A 220 -8.02 1.32 -8.03
C GLN A 220 -9.38 0.62 -8.02
N ASP A 221 -10.01 0.50 -9.19
CA ASP A 221 -11.28 -0.20 -9.37
C ASP A 221 -11.53 -0.50 -10.85
N VAL A 222 -12.54 -1.35 -11.11
CA VAL A 222 -13.06 -1.62 -12.45
C VAL A 222 -14.51 -1.20 -12.52
N TYR A 223 -14.79 -0.14 -13.25
CA TYR A 223 -16.14 0.41 -13.40
C TYR A 223 -16.83 -0.24 -14.59
N LYS A 224 -18.05 -0.70 -14.37
CA LYS A 224 -18.93 -1.22 -15.43
C LYS A 224 -20.12 -0.27 -15.57
N PHE A 225 -20.29 0.28 -16.75
CA PHE A 225 -21.44 1.10 -17.08
C PHE A 225 -22.50 0.20 -17.72
N THR A 226 -23.75 0.30 -17.27
CA THR A 226 -24.87 -0.49 -17.80
C THR A 226 -26.02 0.38 -18.27
N ALA A 227 -25.91 1.71 -18.11
CA ALA A 227 -26.93 2.65 -18.54
C ALA A 227 -26.86 2.89 -20.05
N GLN A 228 -28.01 2.97 -20.71
CA GLN A 228 -28.14 3.33 -22.14
C GLN A 228 -27.41 2.41 -23.13
N GLY A 229 -27.16 1.14 -22.75
CA GLY A 229 -26.45 0.19 -23.62
C GLY A 229 -24.93 0.33 -23.62
N ASP A 230 -24.37 1.10 -22.71
CA ASP A 230 -22.91 1.16 -22.48
C ASP A 230 -22.47 -0.09 -21.72
N ASP A 231 -21.70 -0.95 -22.35
CA ASP A 231 -21.15 -2.19 -21.78
C ASP A 231 -19.65 -2.10 -21.44
N ARG A 232 -19.08 -0.87 -21.52
CA ARG A 232 -17.65 -0.65 -21.27
C ARG A 232 -17.28 -1.05 -19.84
N ARG A 233 -16.13 -1.72 -19.74
CA ARG A 233 -15.42 -1.93 -18.48
C ARG A 233 -14.18 -1.04 -18.47
N ILE A 234 -14.14 -0.10 -17.56
CA ILE A 234 -13.03 0.84 -17.41
C ILE A 234 -12.17 0.42 -16.23
N VAL A 235 -10.95 -0.01 -16.51
CA VAL A 235 -9.93 -0.25 -15.48
C VAL A 235 -9.34 1.10 -15.11
N ALA A 236 -9.67 1.59 -13.92
CA ALA A 236 -9.29 2.92 -13.48
C ALA A 236 -8.22 2.90 -12.39
N GLY A 237 -7.36 3.90 -12.42
CA GLY A 237 -6.29 4.08 -11.44
C GLY A 237 -5.49 5.35 -11.65
N THR A 238 -4.39 5.46 -10.92
CA THR A 238 -3.39 6.52 -11.10
C THR A 238 -2.15 5.92 -11.74
N ILE A 239 -1.63 6.58 -12.76
CA ILE A 239 -0.35 6.22 -13.36
C ILE A 239 0.75 6.76 -12.44
N ASP A 240 1.47 5.84 -11.79
CA ASP A 240 2.55 6.18 -10.87
C ASP A 240 3.87 6.45 -11.59
N ALA A 241 4.09 5.79 -12.73
CA ALA A 241 5.30 5.96 -13.54
C ALA A 241 5.04 5.62 -15.01
N GLY A 242 5.87 6.13 -15.89
CA GLY A 242 5.83 5.87 -17.32
C GLY A 242 4.66 6.55 -18.03
N HIS A 243 4.33 6.02 -19.19
CA HIS A 243 3.20 6.44 -20.01
C HIS A 243 2.57 5.22 -20.69
N VAL A 244 1.34 5.36 -21.12
CA VAL A 244 0.58 4.33 -21.85
C VAL A 244 -0.13 4.97 -23.04
N ALA A 245 -0.15 4.28 -24.17
CA ALA A 245 -0.84 4.69 -25.38
C ALA A 245 -1.90 3.66 -25.80
N VAL A 246 -2.85 4.09 -26.61
CA VAL A 246 -3.81 3.20 -27.26
C VAL A 246 -3.07 2.21 -28.16
N GLY A 247 -3.37 0.92 -28.01
CA GLY A 247 -2.70 -0.19 -28.68
C GLY A 247 -1.60 -0.86 -27.85
N ASP A 248 -1.10 -0.24 -26.77
CA ASP A 248 -0.10 -0.86 -25.89
C ASP A 248 -0.65 -2.15 -25.27
N ARG A 249 0.22 -3.17 -25.20
CA ARG A 249 -0.09 -4.42 -24.51
C ARG A 249 0.24 -4.31 -23.03
N LEU A 250 -0.76 -4.55 -22.20
CA LEU A 250 -0.65 -4.52 -20.76
C LEU A 250 -0.66 -5.93 -20.15
N VAL A 251 0.11 -6.09 -19.08
CA VAL A 251 0.10 -7.24 -18.18
C VAL A 251 -0.38 -6.78 -16.82
N PHE A 252 -1.35 -7.48 -16.26
CA PHE A 252 -1.89 -7.22 -14.92
C PHE A 252 -1.28 -8.20 -13.93
N LEU A 253 -0.62 -7.70 -12.92
CA LEU A 253 0.10 -8.52 -11.92
C LEU A 253 -0.56 -8.38 -10.54
N PRO A 254 -0.64 -9.47 -9.76
CA PRO A 254 0.02 -10.76 -9.92
C PRO A 254 -0.68 -11.77 -10.84
N SER A 255 -1.88 -11.49 -11.37
CA SER A 255 -2.66 -12.48 -12.14
C SER A 255 -2.02 -12.91 -13.47
N GLY A 256 -1.13 -12.08 -14.02
CA GLY A 256 -0.49 -12.32 -15.32
C GLY A 256 -1.41 -12.21 -16.53
N LYS A 257 -2.61 -11.69 -16.36
CA LYS A 257 -3.58 -11.48 -17.45
C LYS A 257 -3.10 -10.39 -18.38
N ARG A 258 -3.42 -10.52 -19.66
CA ARG A 258 -2.92 -9.63 -20.73
C ARG A 258 -4.06 -9.17 -21.62
N SER A 259 -3.98 -7.92 -22.04
CA SER A 259 -4.86 -7.36 -23.08
C SER A 259 -4.24 -6.06 -23.61
N SER A 260 -4.71 -5.60 -24.77
CA SER A 260 -4.27 -4.32 -25.33
C SER A 260 -5.22 -3.19 -24.94
N VAL A 261 -4.67 -1.99 -24.82
CA VAL A 261 -5.45 -0.78 -24.56
C VAL A 261 -6.29 -0.45 -25.78
N LYS A 262 -7.61 -0.44 -25.62
CA LYS A 262 -8.57 -0.06 -26.66
C LYS A 262 -8.80 1.44 -26.68
N SER A 263 -8.98 2.06 -25.51
CA SER A 263 -9.16 3.50 -25.36
C SER A 263 -8.66 3.97 -24.00
N ILE A 264 -8.35 5.25 -23.91
CA ILE A 264 -7.98 5.94 -22.67
C ILE A 264 -9.12 6.89 -22.30
N GLU A 265 -9.68 6.69 -21.11
CA GLU A 265 -10.87 7.37 -20.63
C GLU A 265 -10.49 8.37 -19.52
N ALA A 266 -11.01 9.58 -19.62
CA ALA A 266 -10.88 10.59 -18.58
C ALA A 266 -12.21 11.32 -18.39
N PHE A 267 -12.55 11.64 -17.14
CA PHE A 267 -13.80 12.33 -16.83
C PHE A 267 -13.80 13.75 -17.41
N ASN A 268 -14.85 14.09 -18.16
CA ASN A 268 -15.03 15.40 -18.80
C ASN A 268 -13.85 15.89 -19.68
N ARG A 269 -13.15 14.98 -20.34
CA ARG A 269 -12.09 15.29 -21.30
C ARG A 269 -12.34 14.60 -22.63
N PRO A 270 -11.85 15.18 -23.74
CA PRO A 270 -11.87 14.48 -25.04
C PRO A 270 -11.08 13.17 -24.94
N THR A 271 -11.41 12.22 -25.81
CA THR A 271 -10.68 10.96 -25.96
C THR A 271 -9.19 11.24 -26.18
N GLN A 272 -8.34 10.59 -25.40
CA GLN A 272 -6.90 10.76 -25.43
C GLN A 272 -6.25 9.55 -26.09
N SER A 273 -5.17 9.77 -26.83
CA SER A 273 -4.37 8.70 -27.41
C SER A 273 -3.32 8.15 -26.44
N GLU A 274 -2.92 8.94 -25.44
CA GLU A 274 -1.90 8.59 -24.45
C GLU A 274 -2.21 9.21 -23.07
N ALA A 275 -1.65 8.63 -22.02
CA ALA A 275 -1.68 9.16 -20.66
C ALA A 275 -0.34 8.89 -19.96
N SER A 276 0.07 9.78 -19.05
CA SER A 276 1.40 9.78 -18.43
C SER A 276 1.33 9.78 -16.91
N ALA A 277 2.46 9.53 -16.27
CA ALA A 277 2.64 9.57 -14.83
C ALA A 277 2.01 10.82 -14.19
N GLY A 278 1.37 10.61 -13.04
CA GLY A 278 0.63 11.64 -12.30
C GLY A 278 -0.85 11.78 -12.70
N TRP A 279 -1.30 11.14 -13.78
CA TRP A 279 -2.68 11.22 -14.23
C TRP A 279 -3.55 10.13 -13.59
N ALA A 280 -4.70 10.55 -13.06
CA ALA A 280 -5.81 9.66 -12.76
C ALA A 280 -6.55 9.39 -14.06
N THR A 281 -6.58 8.15 -14.50
CA THR A 281 -7.12 7.75 -15.81
C THR A 281 -7.79 6.38 -15.74
N GLY A 282 -8.51 6.05 -16.78
CA GLY A 282 -9.05 4.73 -17.02
C GLY A 282 -8.64 4.21 -18.38
N VAL A 283 -8.56 2.90 -18.53
CA VAL A 283 -8.35 2.25 -19.81
C VAL A 283 -9.45 1.23 -20.07
N THR A 284 -9.94 1.17 -21.30
CA THR A 284 -10.72 0.03 -21.77
C THR A 284 -9.79 -0.92 -22.50
N LEU A 285 -10.14 -2.19 -22.51
CA LEU A 285 -9.32 -3.25 -23.07
C LEU A 285 -9.97 -3.84 -24.32
N THR A 286 -9.15 -4.30 -25.25
CA THR A 286 -9.65 -4.95 -26.48
C THR A 286 -10.34 -6.27 -26.19
N GLU A 287 -9.84 -7.00 -25.19
CA GLU A 287 -10.41 -8.25 -24.73
C GLU A 287 -10.97 -8.05 -23.32
N GLN A 288 -12.17 -8.57 -23.08
CA GLN A 288 -12.76 -8.53 -21.75
C GLN A 288 -12.05 -9.54 -20.84
N ILE A 289 -11.08 -9.06 -20.06
CA ILE A 289 -10.44 -9.83 -19.01
C ILE A 289 -10.94 -9.38 -17.65
N TYR A 290 -10.98 -10.30 -16.69
CA TYR A 290 -11.32 -9.96 -15.33
C TYR A 290 -10.07 -9.41 -14.63
N VAL A 291 -10.03 -8.11 -14.44
CA VAL A 291 -8.99 -7.40 -13.66
C VAL A 291 -9.55 -7.10 -12.29
N SER A 292 -8.76 -7.32 -11.25
CA SER A 292 -9.17 -7.09 -9.86
C SER A 292 -8.56 -5.80 -9.31
N ARG A 293 -9.28 -5.17 -8.40
CA ARG A 293 -8.74 -4.08 -7.59
C ARG A 293 -7.46 -4.51 -6.89
N GLY A 294 -6.45 -3.65 -6.91
CA GLY A 294 -5.15 -3.88 -6.28
C GLY A 294 -4.11 -4.55 -7.17
N GLU A 295 -4.47 -4.95 -8.39
CA GLU A 295 -3.48 -5.36 -9.38
C GLU A 295 -2.67 -4.16 -9.87
N LEU A 296 -1.46 -4.44 -10.34
CA LEU A 296 -0.58 -3.48 -10.97
C LEU A 296 -0.55 -3.75 -12.48
N ALA A 297 -1.03 -2.80 -13.27
CA ALA A 297 -0.90 -2.86 -14.72
C ALA A 297 0.47 -2.33 -15.14
N VAL A 298 1.15 -3.10 -15.97
CA VAL A 298 2.47 -2.79 -16.53
C VAL A 298 2.43 -2.97 -18.03
N ARG A 299 3.25 -2.26 -18.77
CA ARG A 299 3.39 -2.48 -20.21
C ARG A 299 4.24 -3.73 -20.46
N GLU A 300 3.83 -4.59 -21.38
CA GLU A 300 4.48 -5.89 -21.61
C GLU A 300 5.95 -5.76 -22.04
N SER A 301 6.30 -4.66 -22.69
CA SER A 301 7.68 -4.36 -23.12
C SER A 301 8.58 -3.83 -22.01
N ASP A 302 8.02 -3.46 -20.86
CA ASP A 302 8.77 -2.85 -19.77
C ASP A 302 9.29 -3.93 -18.79
N PRO A 303 10.33 -3.63 -18.01
CA PRO A 303 10.76 -4.49 -16.91
C PRO A 303 9.60 -4.80 -15.97
N LEU A 304 9.43 -6.08 -15.66
CA LEU A 304 8.36 -6.52 -14.74
C LEU A 304 8.73 -6.17 -13.31
N PRO A 305 7.75 -5.73 -12.49
CA PRO A 305 7.94 -5.54 -11.06
C PRO A 305 8.09 -6.87 -10.33
N GLN A 306 8.49 -6.80 -9.07
CA GLN A 306 8.56 -7.97 -8.20
C GLN A 306 7.16 -8.47 -7.86
N VAL A 307 7.01 -9.80 -7.73
CA VAL A 307 5.77 -10.46 -7.31
C VAL A 307 6.12 -11.56 -6.31
N THR A 308 5.69 -11.41 -5.06
CA THR A 308 5.96 -12.40 -4.02
C THR A 308 4.92 -12.35 -2.91
N THR A 309 4.92 -13.36 -2.05
CA THR A 309 4.20 -13.41 -0.78
C THR A 309 5.09 -13.17 0.44
N ARG A 310 6.42 -12.99 0.24
CA ARG A 310 7.38 -12.76 1.33
C ARG A 310 8.17 -11.50 1.09
N LEU A 311 8.05 -10.56 2.01
CA LEU A 311 8.58 -9.22 1.89
C LEU A 311 9.57 -8.94 3.02
N ARG A 312 10.82 -8.58 2.71
CA ARG A 312 11.71 -7.94 3.69
C ARG A 312 11.43 -6.44 3.68
N VAL A 313 11.12 -5.90 4.83
CA VAL A 313 10.62 -4.54 4.96
C VAL A 313 11.35 -3.78 6.06
N SER A 314 11.41 -2.45 5.92
CA SER A 314 11.62 -1.55 7.06
C SER A 314 10.27 -0.92 7.39
N LEU A 315 9.80 -1.10 8.60
CA LEU A 315 8.51 -0.59 9.06
C LEU A 315 8.67 0.29 10.30
N PHE A 316 7.74 1.20 10.47
CA PHE A 316 7.53 2.01 11.64
C PHE A 316 6.23 1.61 12.33
N TRP A 317 6.27 1.32 13.64
CA TRP A 317 5.11 0.87 14.38
C TRP A 317 4.47 2.00 15.20
N LEU A 318 3.17 2.20 15.01
CA LEU A 318 2.35 3.26 15.64
C LEU A 318 1.30 2.69 16.60
N GLY A 319 1.10 1.37 16.61
CA GLY A 319 0.11 0.71 17.43
C GLY A 319 0.36 0.94 18.92
N GLN A 320 -0.71 1.13 19.71
CA GLN A 320 -0.60 1.22 21.17
C GLN A 320 -0.12 -0.10 21.79
N ARG A 321 -0.48 -1.24 21.18
CA ARG A 321 0.03 -2.55 21.54
C ARG A 321 1.23 -2.88 20.64
N PRO A 322 2.19 -3.64 21.14
CA PRO A 322 3.31 -4.10 20.33
C PRO A 322 2.86 -4.91 19.12
N LEU A 323 3.71 -4.94 18.09
CA LEU A 323 3.50 -5.79 16.93
C LEU A 323 3.68 -7.26 17.32
N GLU A 324 2.64 -8.05 17.15
CA GLU A 324 2.60 -9.46 17.52
C GLU A 324 2.90 -10.35 16.31
N MET A 325 3.86 -11.27 16.43
CA MET A 325 4.31 -12.13 15.31
C MET A 325 3.23 -13.11 14.83
N ARG A 326 2.36 -13.59 15.72
CA ARG A 326 1.33 -14.61 15.36
C ARG A 326 -0.01 -14.03 14.97
N LYS A 327 -0.21 -12.73 15.19
CA LYS A 327 -1.45 -12.05 14.87
C LYS A 327 -1.53 -11.76 13.38
N GLU A 328 -2.72 -11.92 12.82
CA GLU A 328 -3.03 -11.50 11.47
C GLU A 328 -3.43 -10.03 11.43
N TYR A 329 -2.81 -9.30 10.54
CA TYR A 329 -3.07 -7.90 10.20
C TYR A 329 -3.49 -7.79 8.73
N ALA A 330 -3.98 -6.63 8.32
CA ALA A 330 -4.14 -6.32 6.91
C ALA A 330 -3.00 -5.42 6.43
N LEU A 331 -2.28 -5.85 5.39
CA LEU A 331 -1.34 -5.00 4.66
C LEU A 331 -2.08 -4.33 3.51
N LYS A 332 -1.95 -3.01 3.40
CA LYS A 332 -2.44 -2.24 2.25
C LYS A 332 -1.26 -1.67 1.48
N MET A 333 -1.17 -1.99 0.19
CA MET A 333 -0.18 -1.50 -0.75
C MET A 333 -0.91 -0.94 -1.97
N GLY A 334 -0.89 0.38 -2.13
CA GLY A 334 -1.76 1.03 -3.11
C GLY A 334 -3.24 0.72 -2.85
N ALA A 335 -3.92 0.10 -3.82
CA ALA A 335 -5.30 -0.35 -3.69
C ALA A 335 -5.44 -1.81 -3.24
N ALA A 336 -4.34 -2.57 -3.21
CA ALA A 336 -4.33 -3.94 -2.71
C ALA A 336 -4.51 -3.97 -1.19
N ARG A 337 -5.32 -4.92 -0.71
CA ARG A 337 -5.49 -5.24 0.70
C ARG A 337 -5.37 -6.74 0.87
N VAL A 338 -4.38 -7.19 1.61
CA VAL A 338 -4.08 -8.62 1.81
C VAL A 338 -3.84 -8.93 3.28
N PRO A 339 -4.23 -10.12 3.78
CA PRO A 339 -3.86 -10.55 5.11
C PRO A 339 -2.34 -10.70 5.21
N MET A 340 -1.78 -10.37 6.36
CA MET A 340 -0.34 -10.37 6.63
C MET A 340 -0.05 -10.84 8.05
N ARG A 341 1.05 -11.60 8.21
CA ARG A 341 1.65 -11.96 9.51
C ARG A 341 3.14 -11.63 9.49
N VAL A 342 3.68 -11.31 10.64
CA VAL A 342 5.14 -11.15 10.80
C VAL A 342 5.76 -12.53 10.89
N GLU A 343 6.67 -12.85 9.96
CA GLU A 343 7.41 -14.11 9.94
C GLU A 343 8.63 -14.05 10.86
N SER A 344 9.41 -12.96 10.78
CA SER A 344 10.54 -12.68 11.66
C SER A 344 10.75 -11.19 11.88
N VAL A 345 11.37 -10.84 13.00
CA VAL A 345 11.88 -9.51 13.28
C VAL A 345 13.41 -9.63 13.30
N ASP A 346 14.08 -9.08 12.29
CA ASP A 346 15.53 -9.20 12.14
C ASP A 346 16.25 -8.28 13.12
N ARG A 347 15.76 -7.04 13.25
CA ARG A 347 16.25 -6.06 14.23
C ARG A 347 15.20 -5.01 14.54
N VAL A 348 15.28 -4.45 15.72
CA VAL A 348 14.52 -3.26 16.13
C VAL A 348 15.49 -2.12 16.34
N ILE A 349 15.16 -0.97 15.82
CA ILE A 349 15.96 0.26 15.90
C ILE A 349 15.13 1.29 16.66
N ASP A 350 15.70 1.83 17.72
CA ASP A 350 15.19 3.04 18.33
C ASP A 350 15.49 4.23 17.40
N ALA A 351 14.46 4.84 16.84
CA ALA A 351 14.62 5.92 15.85
C ALA A 351 15.25 7.20 16.43
N SER A 352 15.33 7.32 17.77
CA SER A 352 15.94 8.47 18.42
C SER A 352 17.44 8.30 18.70
N THR A 353 17.83 7.10 19.11
CA THR A 353 19.24 6.79 19.47
C THR A 353 20.00 6.07 18.37
N LEU A 354 19.29 5.55 17.37
CA LEU A 354 19.76 4.61 16.34
C LEU A 354 20.34 3.31 16.93
N ALA A 355 20.11 3.06 18.22
CA ALA A 355 20.53 1.83 18.86
C ALA A 355 19.72 0.65 18.28
N ALA A 356 20.44 -0.33 17.74
CA ALA A 356 19.82 -1.54 17.19
C ALA A 356 19.78 -2.64 18.26
N ARG A 357 18.61 -3.27 18.39
CA ARG A 357 18.38 -4.47 19.19
C ARG A 357 18.20 -5.66 18.22
N PRO A 358 19.25 -6.45 17.95
CA PRO A 358 19.12 -7.60 17.06
C PRO A 358 18.25 -8.69 17.69
N ASN A 359 17.54 -9.44 16.86
CA ASN A 359 16.69 -10.56 17.27
C ASN A 359 15.66 -10.22 18.36
N ALA A 360 15.14 -8.99 18.35
CA ALA A 360 14.09 -8.58 19.27
C ALA A 360 12.77 -9.28 18.85
N ASN A 361 12.15 -9.98 19.80
CA ASN A 361 10.87 -10.67 19.53
C ASN A 361 9.65 -9.73 19.61
N ARG A 362 9.87 -8.43 19.78
CA ARG A 362 8.82 -7.47 20.06
C ARG A 362 9.18 -6.10 19.49
N VAL A 363 8.26 -5.50 18.77
CA VAL A 363 8.38 -4.14 18.24
C VAL A 363 7.39 -3.28 19.00
N GLU A 364 7.89 -2.34 19.77
CA GLU A 364 7.08 -1.44 20.59
C GLU A 364 6.59 -0.24 19.79
N ARG A 365 5.68 0.52 20.37
CA ARG A 365 5.20 1.77 19.77
C ARG A 365 6.34 2.74 19.52
N HIS A 366 6.41 3.28 18.31
CA HIS A 366 7.44 4.21 17.80
C HIS A 366 8.79 3.58 17.48
N ASP A 367 8.91 2.28 17.63
CA ASP A 367 10.09 1.57 17.12
C ASP A 367 10.06 1.50 15.59
N VAL A 368 11.24 1.46 15.01
CA VAL A 368 11.47 1.04 13.64
C VAL A 368 11.97 -0.40 13.65
N ALA A 369 11.49 -1.21 12.74
CA ALA A 369 11.93 -2.60 12.68
C ALA A 369 12.19 -3.03 11.24
N ASP A 370 13.26 -3.81 11.04
CA ASP A 370 13.44 -4.61 9.84
C ASP A 370 12.85 -5.98 10.10
N CYS A 371 11.89 -6.36 9.27
CA CYS A 371 11.08 -7.56 9.44
C CYS A 371 10.93 -8.32 8.13
N VAL A 372 10.64 -9.62 8.25
CA VAL A 372 10.08 -10.41 7.16
C VAL A 372 8.57 -10.53 7.37
N LEU A 373 7.80 -10.11 6.37
CA LEU A 373 6.35 -10.25 6.37
C LEU A 373 5.94 -11.35 5.41
N LYS A 374 5.05 -12.24 5.85
CA LYS A 374 4.34 -13.21 4.99
C LYS A 374 2.93 -12.70 4.75
N ILE A 375 2.54 -12.58 3.48
CA ILE A 375 1.20 -12.12 3.07
C ILE A 375 0.43 -13.26 2.42
N GLY A 376 -0.89 -13.28 2.63
CA GLY A 376 -1.76 -14.38 2.19
C GLY A 376 -2.05 -14.41 0.68
N LYS A 377 -1.74 -13.34 -0.05
CA LYS A 377 -1.86 -13.24 -1.51
C LYS A 377 -0.68 -12.46 -2.06
N ALA A 378 -0.09 -12.92 -3.16
CA ALA A 378 1.00 -12.21 -3.80
C ALA A 378 0.58 -10.79 -4.21
N VAL A 379 1.49 -9.84 -4.07
CA VAL A 379 1.35 -8.47 -4.53
C VAL A 379 2.47 -8.13 -5.52
N ALA A 380 2.18 -7.21 -6.43
CA ALA A 380 3.15 -6.68 -7.36
C ALA A 380 3.63 -5.30 -6.89
N PHE A 381 4.94 -5.08 -6.89
CA PHE A 381 5.58 -3.84 -6.46
C PHE A 381 6.98 -3.70 -7.05
N ASP A 382 7.50 -2.49 -7.08
CA ASP A 382 8.92 -2.25 -7.36
C ASP A 382 9.66 -2.02 -6.03
N LEU A 383 10.97 -2.21 -6.02
CA LEU A 383 11.78 -1.94 -4.84
C LEU A 383 11.86 -0.44 -4.56
N ALA A 384 12.04 -0.07 -3.29
CA ALA A 384 12.12 1.33 -2.89
C ALA A 384 13.27 2.10 -3.56
N SER A 385 14.33 1.40 -3.99
CA SER A 385 15.44 1.97 -4.75
C SER A 385 15.10 2.27 -6.21
N GLU A 386 14.08 1.61 -6.77
CA GLU A 386 13.68 1.71 -8.19
C GLU A 386 12.49 2.67 -8.34
N LEU A 387 11.39 2.37 -7.65
CA LEU A 387 10.17 3.18 -7.67
C LEU A 387 9.52 3.22 -6.28
N PRO A 388 9.87 4.20 -5.43
CA PRO A 388 9.42 4.25 -4.04
C PRO A 388 7.90 4.24 -3.85
N VAL A 389 7.14 4.77 -4.81
CA VAL A 389 5.68 4.90 -4.69
C VAL A 389 4.96 3.55 -4.66
N THR A 390 5.46 2.54 -5.36
CA THR A 390 4.88 1.19 -5.39
C THR A 390 5.38 0.29 -4.27
N SER A 391 6.50 0.67 -3.60
CA SER A 391 7.09 -0.09 -2.48
C SER A 391 6.47 0.22 -1.12
N ARG A 392 5.70 1.31 -1.01
CA ARG A 392 5.14 1.80 0.26
C ARG A 392 3.89 1.02 0.64
N PHE A 393 3.79 0.68 1.93
CA PHE A 393 2.62 0.00 2.47
C PHE A 393 2.22 0.55 3.85
N VAL A 394 1.00 0.23 4.27
CA VAL A 394 0.53 0.46 5.64
C VAL A 394 -0.03 -0.84 6.21
N ILE A 395 0.11 -0.99 7.53
CA ILE A 395 -0.41 -2.10 8.31
C ILE A 395 -1.65 -1.62 9.04
N VAL A 396 -2.74 -2.35 8.87
CA VAL A 396 -4.05 -2.04 9.46
C VAL A 396 -4.45 -3.18 10.37
N ASP A 397 -4.84 -2.83 11.60
CA ASP A 397 -5.44 -3.73 12.57
C ASP A 397 -6.88 -3.27 12.79
N GLU A 398 -7.84 -4.15 12.51
CA GLU A 398 -9.25 -3.80 12.44
C GLU A 398 -9.51 -2.67 11.42
N TYR A 399 -9.70 -1.43 11.88
CA TYR A 399 -9.95 -0.26 11.03
C TYR A 399 -8.84 0.79 11.11
N ASP A 400 -7.90 0.62 12.05
CA ASP A 400 -6.85 1.60 12.34
C ASP A 400 -5.53 1.27 11.66
N ILE A 401 -4.88 2.30 11.12
CA ILE A 401 -3.49 2.19 10.68
C ILE A 401 -2.60 2.10 11.92
N ARG A 402 -1.92 0.97 12.07
CA ARG A 402 -1.02 0.67 13.20
C ARG A 402 0.44 0.74 12.85
N GLY A 403 0.78 0.85 11.58
CA GLY A 403 2.15 0.98 11.12
C GLY A 403 2.21 1.22 9.62
N GLY A 404 3.41 1.39 9.13
CA GLY A 404 3.69 1.52 7.71
C GLY A 404 5.16 1.38 7.43
N GLY A 405 5.51 1.23 6.17
CA GLY A 405 6.90 1.04 5.81
C GLY A 405 7.13 0.95 4.31
N ILE A 406 8.31 0.48 3.98
CA ILE A 406 8.77 0.29 2.60
C ILE A 406 9.33 -1.12 2.42
N VAL A 407 9.11 -1.68 1.24
CA VAL A 407 9.70 -2.97 0.87
C VAL A 407 11.14 -2.76 0.44
N ARG A 408 12.06 -3.49 1.09
CA ARG A 408 13.50 -3.47 0.79
C ARG A 408 13.92 -4.55 -0.18
N GLU A 409 13.27 -5.72 -0.07
CA GLU A 409 13.65 -6.90 -0.83
C GLU A 409 12.42 -7.81 -1.02
N ALA A 410 12.30 -8.38 -2.22
CA ALA A 410 11.37 -9.45 -2.52
C ALA A 410 12.04 -10.79 -2.19
N LEU A 411 11.56 -11.47 -1.16
CA LEU A 411 12.12 -12.77 -0.81
C LEU A 411 11.47 -13.88 -1.65
N PRO A 412 12.23 -14.92 -2.00
CA PRO A 412 11.67 -16.11 -2.64
C PRO A 412 10.57 -16.70 -1.77
N ASP A 413 9.45 -17.04 -2.38
CA ASP A 413 8.39 -17.81 -1.74
C ASP A 413 8.25 -19.20 -2.37
N GLN A 414 7.57 -20.09 -1.67
CA GLN A 414 7.43 -21.48 -2.10
C GLN A 414 6.61 -21.61 -3.40
N GLN A 415 5.81 -20.59 -3.78
CA GLN A 415 4.92 -20.60 -4.93
C GLN A 415 5.46 -19.82 -6.14
N GLY A 416 6.65 -19.24 -6.05
CA GLY A 416 7.25 -18.44 -7.14
C GLY A 416 7.33 -19.23 -8.45
N TRP A 417 7.75 -20.48 -8.39
CA TRP A 417 7.85 -21.37 -9.53
C TRP A 417 6.48 -21.71 -10.16
N VAL A 418 5.40 -21.74 -9.37
CA VAL A 418 4.02 -21.93 -9.88
C VAL A 418 3.58 -20.68 -10.63
N ARG A 419 3.78 -19.50 -10.03
CA ARG A 419 3.41 -18.23 -10.67
C ARG A 419 4.13 -18.00 -11.98
N GLU A 420 5.41 -18.37 -12.07
CA GLU A 420 6.15 -18.28 -13.33
C GLU A 420 5.48 -19.16 -14.42
N LYS A 421 5.13 -20.40 -14.11
CA LYS A 421 4.41 -21.28 -15.04
C LYS A 421 3.04 -20.70 -15.43
N VAL A 422 2.32 -20.12 -14.47
CA VAL A 422 1.03 -19.45 -14.71
C VAL A 422 1.17 -18.23 -15.62
N LEU A 423 2.21 -17.43 -15.46
CA LEU A 423 2.51 -16.31 -16.35
C LEU A 423 2.73 -16.80 -17.81
N VAL A 424 3.52 -17.87 -17.98
CA VAL A 424 3.72 -18.50 -19.29
C VAL A 424 2.41 -19.04 -19.85
N ARG A 425 1.63 -19.79 -19.04
CA ARG A 425 0.31 -20.30 -19.43
C ARG A 425 -0.59 -19.13 -19.90
N ASN A 426 -0.76 -18.10 -19.10
CA ASN A 426 -1.66 -16.98 -19.41
C ASN A 426 -1.22 -16.24 -20.67
N SER A 427 0.09 -16.22 -21.00
CA SER A 427 0.61 -15.62 -22.23
C SER A 427 0.23 -16.37 -23.49
N LYS A 428 0.00 -17.68 -23.38
CA LYS A 428 -0.31 -18.59 -24.49
C LYS A 428 -1.75 -19.12 -24.46
N TRP A 429 -2.58 -18.64 -23.50
CA TRP A 429 -3.94 -19.10 -23.35
C TRP A 429 -4.80 -18.70 -24.55
N GLU A 430 -5.30 -19.68 -25.28
CA GLU A 430 -6.27 -19.49 -26.33
C GLU A 430 -7.68 -19.42 -25.76
N ARG A 431 -8.37 -18.32 -25.98
CA ARG A 431 -9.71 -18.11 -25.47
C ARG A 431 -10.75 -18.56 -26.47
N GLY A 432 -11.80 -19.21 -25.94
CA GLY A 432 -12.99 -19.50 -26.73
C GLY A 432 -13.81 -18.22 -27.06
N SER A 433 -14.70 -18.33 -28.04
CA SER A 433 -15.60 -17.24 -28.44
C SER A 433 -16.68 -16.90 -27.40
N ILE A 434 -16.89 -17.77 -26.40
CA ILE A 434 -17.92 -17.60 -25.38
C ILE A 434 -17.24 -17.21 -24.06
N PRO A 435 -17.39 -15.95 -23.59
CA PRO A 435 -16.79 -15.49 -22.35
C PRO A 435 -17.48 -16.15 -21.14
N LEU A 436 -16.74 -16.13 -20.00
CA LEU A 436 -17.16 -16.80 -18.76
C LEU A 436 -18.50 -16.24 -18.22
N GLU A 437 -18.73 -14.94 -18.36
CA GLU A 437 -19.98 -14.28 -17.96
C GLU A 437 -21.20 -14.85 -18.68
N ARG A 438 -21.11 -15.06 -20.00
CA ARG A 438 -22.18 -15.71 -20.76
C ARG A 438 -22.42 -17.15 -20.35
N ARG A 439 -21.35 -17.86 -19.95
CA ARG A 439 -21.47 -19.21 -19.38
C ARG A 439 -22.18 -19.17 -18.03
N ALA A 440 -21.79 -18.21 -17.16
CA ALA A 440 -22.41 -18.02 -15.85
C ALA A 440 -23.90 -17.68 -15.98
N GLU A 441 -24.29 -16.80 -16.88
CA GLU A 441 -25.69 -16.48 -17.21
C GLU A 441 -26.42 -17.71 -17.73
N ARG A 442 -25.85 -18.42 -18.70
CA ARG A 442 -26.47 -19.59 -19.32
C ARG A 442 -26.68 -20.74 -18.35
N TYR A 443 -25.70 -20.98 -17.48
CA TYR A 443 -25.74 -22.08 -16.51
C TYR A 443 -26.37 -21.68 -15.18
N ASN A 444 -26.69 -20.41 -15.02
CA ASN A 444 -27.23 -19.82 -13.78
C ASN A 444 -26.39 -20.20 -12.56
N GLN A 445 -25.06 -20.07 -12.69
CA GLN A 445 -24.06 -20.40 -11.68
C GLN A 445 -22.77 -19.65 -11.90
N ARG A 446 -21.96 -19.54 -10.84
CA ARG A 446 -20.58 -19.05 -10.90
C ARG A 446 -19.61 -20.24 -10.85
N ALA A 447 -18.69 -20.31 -11.80
CA ALA A 447 -17.64 -21.33 -11.81
C ALA A 447 -16.82 -21.25 -10.51
N THR A 448 -16.79 -22.36 -9.76
CA THR A 448 -16.19 -22.40 -8.42
C THR A 448 -15.52 -23.75 -8.19
N LEU A 449 -14.35 -23.74 -7.58
CA LEU A 449 -13.63 -24.93 -7.10
C LEU A 449 -14.00 -25.18 -5.65
N LEU A 450 -14.62 -26.30 -5.36
CA LEU A 450 -14.92 -26.77 -4.01
C LEU A 450 -13.88 -27.82 -3.62
N LEU A 451 -13.01 -27.46 -2.67
CA LEU A 451 -11.99 -28.38 -2.11
C LEU A 451 -12.54 -28.97 -0.83
N ILE A 452 -12.93 -30.25 -0.86
CA ILE A 452 -13.41 -30.96 0.32
C ILE A 452 -12.27 -31.82 0.86
N THR A 453 -11.81 -31.51 2.04
CA THR A 453 -10.68 -32.17 2.72
C THR A 453 -11.10 -32.68 4.10
N GLY A 454 -10.22 -33.38 4.77
CA GLY A 454 -10.41 -33.94 6.09
C GLY A 454 -9.42 -35.08 6.33
N ASP A 455 -9.51 -35.75 7.46
CA ASP A 455 -8.72 -36.95 7.76
C ASP A 455 -8.97 -38.05 6.74
N LYS A 456 -8.04 -38.98 6.62
CA LYS A 456 -8.11 -40.15 5.67
C LYS A 456 -9.37 -40.97 5.84
N GLU A 457 -9.86 -41.11 7.07
CA GLU A 457 -10.98 -41.97 7.44
C GLU A 457 -12.36 -41.30 7.29
N THR A 458 -12.43 -40.02 6.94
CA THR A 458 -13.70 -39.27 6.84
C THR A 458 -14.51 -39.62 5.59
N GLU A 459 -15.83 -39.49 5.68
CA GLU A 459 -16.79 -39.73 4.57
C GLU A 459 -16.79 -38.65 3.49
N ARG A 460 -15.76 -37.77 3.39
CA ARG A 460 -15.68 -36.66 2.46
C ARG A 460 -16.01 -37.01 1.00
N LYS A 461 -15.63 -38.23 0.54
CA LYS A 461 -15.93 -38.66 -0.83
C LYS A 461 -17.41 -38.95 -1.03
N ALA A 462 -18.08 -39.51 -0.04
CA ALA A 462 -19.52 -39.78 -0.08
C ALA A 462 -20.29 -38.47 -0.07
N LEU A 463 -19.92 -37.54 0.80
CA LEU A 463 -20.48 -36.18 0.88
C LEU A 463 -20.33 -35.42 -0.47
N ALA A 464 -19.13 -35.46 -1.06
CA ALA A 464 -18.83 -34.81 -2.33
C ALA A 464 -19.69 -35.34 -3.50
N LYS A 465 -19.87 -36.66 -3.60
CA LYS A 465 -20.68 -37.30 -4.64
C LYS A 465 -22.17 -36.98 -4.46
N GLU A 466 -22.65 -36.96 -3.23
CA GLU A 466 -24.04 -36.63 -2.96
C GLU A 466 -24.31 -35.15 -3.26
N LEU A 467 -23.36 -34.24 -2.92
CA LEU A 467 -23.42 -32.83 -3.29
C LEU A 467 -23.47 -32.65 -4.82
N GLU A 468 -22.62 -33.39 -5.56
CA GLU A 468 -22.67 -33.41 -7.02
C GLU A 468 -24.06 -33.79 -7.53
N GLY A 469 -24.64 -34.89 -7.02
CA GLY A 469 -25.96 -35.36 -7.41
C GLY A 469 -27.05 -34.32 -7.14
N ARG A 470 -27.02 -33.64 -5.98
CA ARG A 470 -28.00 -32.59 -5.63
C ARG A 470 -27.87 -31.37 -6.55
N LEU A 471 -26.67 -30.88 -6.78
CA LEU A 471 -26.43 -29.73 -7.67
C LEU A 471 -26.79 -30.07 -9.12
N PHE A 472 -26.49 -31.29 -9.59
CA PHE A 472 -26.89 -31.76 -10.91
C PHE A 472 -28.41 -31.83 -11.05
N ALA A 473 -29.13 -32.36 -10.05
CA ALA A 473 -30.61 -32.39 -10.04
C ALA A 473 -31.22 -30.97 -10.06
N GLN A 474 -30.50 -29.97 -9.56
CA GLN A 474 -30.90 -28.55 -9.65
C GLN A 474 -30.54 -27.91 -11.00
N GLY A 475 -30.09 -28.70 -11.99
CA GLY A 475 -29.71 -28.22 -13.32
C GLY A 475 -28.36 -27.50 -13.38
N LYS A 476 -27.46 -27.71 -12.41
CA LYS A 476 -26.14 -27.11 -12.41
C LYS A 476 -25.15 -27.93 -13.21
N VAL A 477 -24.18 -27.25 -13.84
CA VAL A 477 -23.07 -27.89 -14.54
C VAL A 477 -21.97 -28.14 -13.49
N VAL A 478 -21.97 -29.31 -12.94
CA VAL A 478 -21.09 -29.72 -11.85
C VAL A 478 -20.32 -30.98 -12.22
N TYR A 479 -19.10 -31.14 -11.70
CA TYR A 479 -18.30 -32.32 -11.91
C TYR A 479 -17.51 -32.67 -10.65
N PHE A 480 -17.55 -33.95 -10.25
CA PHE A 480 -16.74 -34.49 -9.18
C PHE A 480 -15.43 -35.05 -9.72
N LEU A 481 -14.32 -34.45 -9.30
CA LEU A 481 -12.97 -34.89 -9.63
C LEU A 481 -12.29 -35.52 -8.38
N GLY A 482 -12.25 -36.83 -8.29
CA GLY A 482 -11.45 -37.48 -7.25
C GLY A 482 -9.95 -37.33 -7.54
N ILE A 483 -9.16 -37.02 -6.52
CA ILE A 483 -7.71 -36.83 -6.68
C ILE A 483 -7.03 -38.06 -7.31
N GLY A 484 -7.57 -39.26 -7.10
CA GLY A 484 -7.09 -40.49 -7.75
C GLY A 484 -7.12 -40.39 -9.27
N SER A 485 -8.15 -39.77 -9.86
CA SER A 485 -8.24 -39.59 -11.32
C SER A 485 -7.13 -38.69 -11.86
N VAL A 486 -6.70 -37.71 -11.10
CA VAL A 486 -5.57 -36.84 -11.44
C VAL A 486 -4.25 -37.65 -11.30
N LEU A 487 -4.04 -38.32 -10.17
CA LEU A 487 -2.83 -39.06 -9.86
C LEU A 487 -2.55 -40.24 -10.84
N TYR A 488 -3.60 -40.90 -11.30
CA TYR A 488 -3.46 -42.03 -12.24
C TYR A 488 -3.62 -41.64 -13.71
N GLY A 489 -4.19 -40.49 -13.98
CA GLY A 489 -4.37 -39.96 -15.33
C GLY A 489 -3.33 -38.88 -15.68
N VAL A 490 -3.56 -37.65 -15.21
CA VAL A 490 -2.74 -36.47 -15.55
C VAL A 490 -1.30 -36.58 -15.01
N ASP A 491 -1.12 -37.23 -13.85
CA ASP A 491 0.14 -37.35 -13.12
C ASP A 491 0.79 -38.71 -13.28
N ALA A 492 0.39 -39.50 -14.28
CA ALA A 492 0.88 -40.86 -14.47
C ALA A 492 2.42 -40.95 -14.70
N ASP A 493 3.02 -39.84 -15.14
CA ASP A 493 4.45 -39.66 -15.36
C ASP A 493 5.24 -39.28 -14.10
N ILE A 494 4.56 -38.94 -12.99
CA ILE A 494 5.20 -38.49 -11.76
C ILE A 494 5.12 -39.55 -10.69
N GLY A 495 6.26 -39.78 -10.01
CA GLY A 495 6.32 -40.69 -8.84
C GLY A 495 5.48 -40.17 -7.67
N ARG A 496 4.88 -41.09 -6.88
CA ARG A 496 4.01 -40.80 -5.74
C ARG A 496 4.77 -40.42 -4.45
N GLN A 497 6.01 -40.00 -4.56
CA GLN A 497 6.81 -39.60 -3.41
C GLN A 497 6.30 -38.27 -2.86
N HIS A 498 6.48 -38.08 -1.57
CA HIS A 498 6.07 -36.84 -0.87
C HIS A 498 6.67 -35.59 -1.51
N GLU A 499 7.86 -35.69 -2.08
CA GLU A 499 8.56 -34.63 -2.78
C GLU A 499 7.80 -34.08 -4.00
N ASN A 500 6.94 -34.89 -4.61
CA ASN A 500 6.15 -34.53 -5.78
C ASN A 500 4.77 -33.93 -5.44
N ARG A 501 4.40 -33.86 -4.15
CA ARG A 501 3.06 -33.44 -3.71
C ARG A 501 2.67 -32.06 -4.26
N LEU A 502 3.57 -31.08 -4.21
CA LEU A 502 3.30 -29.72 -4.70
C LEU A 502 3.10 -29.68 -6.22
N GLU A 503 3.82 -30.51 -6.99
CA GLU A 503 3.59 -30.63 -8.44
C GLU A 503 2.24 -31.31 -8.75
N HIS A 504 1.83 -32.31 -7.98
CA HIS A 504 0.48 -32.87 -8.07
C HIS A 504 -0.60 -31.80 -7.82
N MET A 505 -0.43 -30.97 -6.78
CA MET A 505 -1.36 -29.85 -6.49
C MET A 505 -1.37 -28.82 -7.61
N ARG A 506 -0.22 -28.49 -8.18
CA ARG A 506 -0.14 -27.57 -9.32
C ARG A 506 -0.87 -28.11 -10.55
N ARG A 507 -0.68 -29.40 -10.91
CA ARG A 507 -1.36 -30.00 -12.06
C ARG A 507 -2.88 -30.11 -11.82
N LEU A 508 -3.29 -30.48 -10.61
CA LEU A 508 -4.68 -30.43 -10.19
C LEU A 508 -5.28 -29.03 -10.40
N ALA A 509 -4.54 -27.99 -10.00
CA ALA A 509 -4.98 -26.60 -10.16
C ALA A 509 -5.06 -26.17 -11.63
N GLU A 510 -4.20 -26.67 -12.52
CA GLU A 510 -4.32 -26.43 -13.97
C GLU A 510 -5.56 -27.10 -14.56
N VAL A 511 -5.85 -28.35 -14.18
CA VAL A 511 -7.10 -29.02 -14.57
C VAL A 511 -8.31 -28.22 -14.05
N ALA A 512 -8.28 -27.82 -12.79
CA ALA A 512 -9.33 -27.00 -12.20
C ALA A 512 -9.51 -25.69 -12.96
N ASN A 513 -8.44 -25.00 -13.34
CA ASN A 513 -8.52 -23.75 -14.11
C ASN A 513 -9.23 -23.95 -15.47
N ILE A 514 -8.95 -25.05 -16.17
CA ILE A 514 -9.63 -25.38 -17.44
C ILE A 514 -11.13 -25.61 -17.22
N MET A 515 -11.51 -26.38 -16.19
CA MET A 515 -12.91 -26.69 -15.88
C MET A 515 -13.68 -25.44 -15.44
N LEU A 516 -13.02 -24.55 -14.68
CA LEU A 516 -13.60 -23.27 -14.28
C LEU A 516 -13.77 -22.31 -15.48
N ASP A 517 -12.86 -22.32 -16.44
CA ASP A 517 -12.99 -21.55 -17.69
C ASP A 517 -14.17 -22.08 -18.54
N ALA A 518 -14.46 -23.36 -18.46
CA ALA A 518 -15.66 -23.96 -19.06
C ALA A 518 -16.96 -23.57 -18.34
N GLY A 519 -16.90 -22.87 -17.19
CA GLY A 519 -18.09 -22.40 -16.44
C GLY A 519 -18.61 -23.40 -15.40
N MET A 520 -17.86 -24.45 -15.06
CA MET A 520 -18.31 -25.56 -14.20
C MET A 520 -18.09 -25.26 -12.72
N ILE A 521 -18.92 -25.86 -11.87
CA ILE A 521 -18.64 -26.07 -10.46
C ILE A 521 -17.83 -27.36 -10.34
N LEU A 522 -16.59 -27.28 -9.91
CA LEU A 522 -15.70 -28.42 -9.77
C LEU A 522 -15.59 -28.82 -8.30
N ILE A 523 -15.96 -30.05 -7.96
CA ILE A 523 -15.82 -30.62 -6.61
C ILE A 523 -14.60 -31.54 -6.60
N VAL A 524 -13.62 -31.21 -5.76
CA VAL A 524 -12.40 -32.00 -5.61
C VAL A 524 -12.30 -32.51 -4.18
N THR A 525 -11.95 -33.80 -4.01
CA THR A 525 -11.66 -34.36 -2.69
C THR A 525 -10.19 -34.74 -2.57
N ALA A 526 -9.54 -34.24 -1.53
CA ALA A 526 -8.18 -34.64 -1.15
C ALA A 526 -8.12 -34.84 0.36
N ALA A 527 -7.31 -35.82 0.83
CA ALA A 527 -7.07 -36.02 2.25
C ALA A 527 -5.99 -35.07 2.75
N GLU A 528 -6.15 -34.58 3.96
CA GLU A 528 -5.10 -33.84 4.71
C GLU A 528 -4.42 -32.77 3.87
N LEU A 529 -5.21 -31.91 3.20
CA LEU A 529 -4.67 -30.72 2.53
C LEU A 529 -4.03 -29.81 3.58
N THR A 530 -2.87 -29.28 3.24
CA THR A 530 -2.13 -28.31 4.05
C THR A 530 -2.29 -26.90 3.52
N THR A 531 -1.88 -25.92 4.30
CA THR A 531 -1.82 -24.51 3.85
C THR A 531 -0.92 -24.38 2.61
N ASP A 532 0.22 -25.09 2.55
CA ASP A 532 1.12 -25.04 1.39
C ASP A 532 0.46 -25.61 0.12
N ASP A 533 -0.31 -26.71 0.24
CA ASP A 533 -1.09 -27.25 -0.89
C ASP A 533 -2.09 -26.22 -1.43
N LEU A 534 -2.83 -25.56 -0.53
CA LEU A 534 -3.80 -24.54 -0.91
C LEU A 534 -3.13 -23.31 -1.53
N GLU A 535 -1.97 -22.90 -1.04
CA GLU A 535 -1.22 -21.78 -1.61
C GLU A 535 -0.76 -22.08 -3.06
N VAL A 536 -0.35 -23.31 -3.36
CA VAL A 536 -0.05 -23.75 -4.74
C VAL A 536 -1.29 -23.68 -5.64
N ILE A 537 -2.44 -24.13 -5.13
CA ILE A 537 -3.71 -24.07 -5.88
C ILE A 537 -4.11 -22.61 -6.11
N ARG A 538 -4.03 -21.76 -5.09
CA ARG A 538 -4.33 -20.31 -5.18
C ARG A 538 -3.39 -19.53 -6.11
N ALA A 539 -2.17 -20.03 -6.31
CA ALA A 539 -1.26 -19.43 -7.28
C ALA A 539 -1.69 -19.69 -8.73
N ALA A 540 -2.40 -20.79 -9.00
CA ALA A 540 -2.82 -21.20 -10.34
C ALA A 540 -4.31 -20.90 -10.64
N VAL A 541 -5.17 -20.86 -9.61
CA VAL A 541 -6.61 -20.58 -9.69
C VAL A 541 -6.91 -19.30 -8.89
N GLU A 542 -7.78 -18.45 -9.40
CA GLU A 542 -8.20 -17.21 -8.71
C GLU A 542 -8.77 -17.54 -7.30
N PRO A 543 -8.22 -16.96 -6.23
CA PRO A 543 -8.62 -17.29 -4.86
C PRO A 543 -10.12 -17.10 -4.58
N GLU A 544 -10.76 -16.13 -5.25
CA GLU A 544 -12.18 -15.82 -5.12
C GLU A 544 -13.11 -16.91 -5.71
N ARG A 545 -12.52 -17.87 -6.42
CA ARG A 545 -13.23 -19.04 -6.98
C ARG A 545 -12.97 -20.33 -6.21
N ILE A 546 -12.30 -20.24 -5.07
CA ILE A 546 -11.95 -21.42 -4.27
C ILE A 546 -12.71 -21.38 -2.95
N GLU A 547 -13.46 -22.44 -2.68
CA GLU A 547 -14.08 -22.69 -1.38
C GLU A 547 -13.52 -23.98 -0.78
N THR A 548 -13.16 -23.92 0.51
CA THR A 548 -12.56 -25.04 1.24
C THR A 548 -13.50 -25.53 2.32
N ILE A 549 -13.69 -26.84 2.39
CA ILE A 549 -14.59 -27.50 3.34
C ILE A 549 -13.81 -28.58 4.07
N TRP A 550 -13.77 -28.51 5.39
CA TRP A 550 -13.21 -29.54 6.25
C TRP A 550 -14.31 -30.50 6.69
N VAL A 551 -14.05 -31.81 6.56
CA VAL A 551 -14.94 -32.87 7.06
C VAL A 551 -14.21 -33.62 8.17
N GLY A 552 -14.81 -33.68 9.35
CA GLY A 552 -14.27 -34.32 10.54
C GLY A 552 -14.15 -33.39 11.75
N ASP A 553 -14.20 -33.96 12.94
CA ASP A 553 -14.17 -33.21 14.21
C ASP A 553 -12.75 -32.75 14.58
N ARG A 554 -11.74 -33.43 14.08
CA ARG A 554 -10.34 -33.14 14.38
C ARG A 554 -9.63 -32.56 13.16
N MET A 555 -9.06 -31.42 13.32
CA MET A 555 -8.13 -30.86 12.34
C MET A 555 -6.77 -31.53 12.48
N THR A 556 -6.33 -32.23 11.42
CA THR A 556 -5.05 -32.94 11.36
C THR A 556 -3.97 -32.15 10.60
N THR A 557 -4.33 -31.00 10.02
CA THR A 557 -3.43 -30.12 9.26
C THR A 557 -3.56 -28.68 9.74
N ASP A 558 -2.70 -27.81 9.24
CA ASP A 558 -2.67 -26.36 9.50
C ASP A 558 -3.62 -25.55 8.59
N LEU A 559 -4.44 -26.23 7.78
CA LEU A 559 -5.33 -25.60 6.81
C LEU A 559 -6.56 -24.99 7.49
N GLU A 560 -6.72 -23.68 7.37
CA GLU A 560 -7.98 -23.01 7.73
C GLU A 560 -8.99 -23.10 6.58
N CYS A 561 -10.14 -23.73 6.83
CA CYS A 561 -11.21 -23.91 5.85
C CYS A 561 -12.34 -22.90 6.03
N ASN A 562 -13.05 -22.63 4.92
CA ASN A 562 -14.17 -21.70 4.90
C ASN A 562 -15.44 -22.28 5.57
N LEU A 563 -15.57 -23.61 5.60
CA LEU A 563 -16.67 -24.33 6.24
C LEU A 563 -16.15 -25.60 6.91
N TYR A 564 -16.72 -25.92 8.08
CA TYR A 564 -16.41 -27.14 8.83
C TYR A 564 -17.66 -27.99 8.98
N VAL A 565 -17.55 -29.29 8.68
CA VAL A 565 -18.60 -30.31 8.80
C VAL A 565 -18.13 -31.34 9.81
N SER A 566 -18.90 -31.56 10.89
CA SER A 566 -18.58 -32.51 11.94
C SER A 566 -18.93 -33.95 11.53
N ASP A 567 -18.20 -34.93 12.04
CA ASP A 567 -18.52 -36.37 11.84
C ASP A 567 -19.84 -36.74 12.49
N GLY A 568 -20.27 -36.05 13.52
CA GLY A 568 -21.57 -36.25 14.21
C GLY A 568 -22.75 -35.57 13.53
N GLU A 569 -22.51 -34.70 12.52
CA GLU A 569 -23.56 -34.01 11.79
C GLU A 569 -24.22 -34.94 10.77
N GLY A 570 -25.54 -34.92 10.70
CA GLY A 570 -26.28 -35.67 9.71
C GLY A 570 -25.90 -35.25 8.28
N ARG A 571 -25.61 -36.23 7.40
CA ARG A 571 -25.17 -35.93 6.00
C ARG A 571 -26.10 -34.97 5.26
N THR A 572 -27.40 -35.07 5.47
CA THR A 572 -28.41 -34.18 4.88
C THR A 572 -28.23 -32.75 5.38
N GLU A 573 -28.01 -32.56 6.67
CA GLU A 573 -27.81 -31.27 7.32
C GLU A 573 -26.51 -30.60 6.83
N ALA A 574 -25.44 -31.37 6.75
CA ALA A 574 -24.16 -30.92 6.19
C ALA A 574 -24.30 -30.44 4.75
N LEU A 575 -25.02 -31.16 3.92
CA LEU A 575 -25.29 -30.78 2.52
C LEU A 575 -26.12 -29.50 2.42
N GLU A 576 -27.15 -29.34 3.26
CA GLU A 576 -27.97 -28.12 3.31
C GLU A 576 -27.13 -26.88 3.73
N ARG A 577 -26.21 -27.04 4.65
CA ARG A 577 -25.28 -25.95 5.05
C ARG A 577 -24.35 -25.57 3.90
N ILE A 578 -23.80 -26.55 3.19
CA ILE A 578 -22.95 -26.31 2.03
C ILE A 578 -23.73 -25.60 0.93
N GLU A 579 -24.94 -26.09 0.60
CA GLU A 579 -25.80 -25.44 -0.41
C GLU A 579 -26.20 -24.02 -0.02
N THR A 580 -26.50 -23.77 1.25
CA THR A 580 -26.81 -22.43 1.77
C THR A 580 -25.61 -21.50 1.59
N ARG A 581 -24.41 -21.96 1.96
CA ARG A 581 -23.20 -21.16 1.74
C ARG A 581 -22.96 -20.87 0.27
N LEU A 582 -23.15 -21.84 -0.63
CA LEU A 582 -23.00 -21.62 -2.07
C LEU A 582 -24.01 -20.59 -2.62
N LYS A 583 -25.22 -20.52 -2.06
CA LYS A 583 -26.23 -19.51 -2.39
C LYS A 583 -25.83 -18.13 -1.87
N ASP A 584 -25.36 -18.05 -0.63
CA ASP A 584 -24.93 -16.77 -0.01
C ASP A 584 -23.72 -16.16 -0.74
N LEU A 585 -22.82 -16.99 -1.24
CA LEU A 585 -21.69 -16.58 -2.06
C LEU A 585 -22.05 -16.28 -3.52
N GLY A 586 -23.30 -16.48 -3.93
CA GLY A 586 -23.72 -16.32 -5.31
C GLY A 586 -23.08 -17.31 -6.28
N VAL A 587 -22.66 -18.49 -5.80
CA VAL A 587 -22.17 -19.59 -6.65
C VAL A 587 -23.36 -20.25 -7.36
N VAL A 588 -24.44 -20.44 -6.65
CA VAL A 588 -25.71 -20.94 -7.16
C VAL A 588 -26.72 -19.80 -7.05
N TYR A 589 -27.20 -19.29 -8.18
CA TYR A 589 -28.22 -18.24 -8.18
C TYR A 589 -29.56 -18.81 -7.68
N ARG A 590 -30.29 -18.02 -6.89
CA ARG A 590 -31.66 -18.39 -6.52
C ARG A 590 -32.53 -18.29 -7.76
N PRO A 591 -33.40 -19.27 -8.05
CA PRO A 591 -34.46 -19.03 -9.02
C PRO A 591 -35.32 -17.88 -8.51
N TRP A 592 -35.65 -16.97 -9.40
CA TRP A 592 -36.54 -15.82 -9.12
C TRP A 592 -37.92 -16.32 -8.70
#